data_70d48d0d0c8d278f6d01cab637bd6b51
#
_entry.id   70d48d0d0c8d278f6d01cab637bd6b51
#
_cell.length_a   1.000
_cell.length_b   1.000
_cell.length_c   1.000
_cell.angle_alpha   90.00
_cell.angle_beta   90.00
_cell.angle_gamma   90.00
#
_symmetry.space_group_name_H-M   'P 1'
#
loop_
_entity.id
_entity.type
_entity.pdbx_description
1 polymer ?
#
loop_
_entity_poly.entity_id
_entity_poly.type
_entity_poly.pdbx_seq_one_letter_code
_entity_poly.pdbx_strand_id
1 'polypeptide(L)'
;MVKWPTWWDWELDPSLPYLRKRMLDRRFSETDLRIMVQDATGYHEDHEPGRYVLETRHGGELWYVIVEPLFGAEALLVVTAYKVG
;
A
#
# COMPACT_ATOMS: atom_id res chain seq x y z
N MET A 1 0.64 -19.92 -4.82
CA MET A 1 0.36 -19.30 -3.50
C MET A 1 1.41 -18.24 -3.21
N VAL A 2 0.99 -17.06 -2.79
CA VAL A 2 1.91 -15.97 -2.45
C VAL A 2 2.53 -16.23 -1.08
N LYS A 3 3.84 -16.10 -0.99
CA LYS A 3 4.54 -16.19 0.29
C LYS A 3 4.74 -14.78 0.83
N TRP A 4 3.89 -14.40 1.78
CA TRP A 4 3.90 -13.05 2.33
C TRP A 4 5.08 -12.82 3.27
N PRO A 5 5.67 -11.60 3.28
CA PRO A 5 6.77 -11.27 4.17
C PRO A 5 6.29 -11.05 5.60
N THR A 6 7.23 -11.02 6.56
CA THR A 6 6.90 -10.85 7.97
C THR A 6 6.20 -9.53 8.29
N TRP A 7 6.45 -8.48 7.51
CA TRP A 7 5.83 -7.17 7.72
C TRP A 7 4.42 -7.06 7.16
N TRP A 8 3.90 -8.09 6.55
CA TRP A 8 2.61 -8.06 5.84
C TRP A 8 1.44 -7.59 6.72
N ASP A 9 1.41 -8.00 7.99
CA ASP A 9 0.33 -7.69 8.92
C ASP A 9 0.64 -6.52 9.85
N TRP A 10 1.71 -5.77 9.58
CA TRP A 10 2.04 -4.60 10.38
C TRP A 10 1.01 -3.50 10.17
N GLU A 11 0.86 -2.64 11.17
CA GLU A 11 -0.09 -1.55 11.13
C GLU A 11 0.27 -0.54 10.04
N LEU A 12 -0.74 -0.05 9.31
CA LEU A 12 -0.54 0.93 8.27
C LEU A 12 -0.33 2.31 8.87
N ASP A 13 0.63 3.06 8.31
CA ASP A 13 0.88 4.45 8.65
C ASP A 13 0.56 5.31 7.43
N PRO A 14 -0.63 5.94 7.38
CA PRO A 14 -1.04 6.77 6.25
C PRO A 14 -0.77 8.27 6.49
N SER A 15 0.27 8.60 7.25
CA SER A 15 0.49 9.97 7.73
C SER A 15 1.20 10.89 6.73
N LEU A 16 1.80 10.36 5.65
CA LEU A 16 2.54 11.18 4.71
C LEU A 16 1.64 12.21 4.03
N PRO A 17 2.04 13.50 4.00
CA PRO A 17 1.24 14.55 3.35
C PRO A 17 0.97 14.28 1.88
N TYR A 18 1.93 13.73 1.16
CA TYR A 18 1.77 13.36 -0.23
C TYR A 18 0.65 12.34 -0.41
N LEU A 19 0.62 11.31 0.43
CA LEU A 19 -0.44 10.30 0.41
C LEU A 19 -1.80 10.94 0.69
N ARG A 20 -1.88 11.79 1.72
CA ARG A 20 -3.13 12.48 2.07
C ARG A 20 -3.70 13.28 0.90
N LYS A 21 -2.83 13.96 0.17
CA LYS A 21 -3.23 14.68 -1.03
C LYS A 21 -3.76 13.74 -2.11
N ARG A 22 -3.09 12.61 -2.32
CA ARG A 22 -3.53 11.63 -3.32
C ARG A 22 -4.84 10.96 -2.95
N MET A 23 -5.09 10.76 -1.64
CA MET A 23 -6.37 10.24 -1.16
C MET A 23 -7.52 11.16 -1.55
N LEU A 24 -7.33 12.47 -1.40
CA LEU A 24 -8.32 13.45 -1.82
C LEU A 24 -8.49 13.48 -3.34
N ASP A 25 -7.40 13.55 -4.07
CA ASP A 25 -7.41 13.63 -5.54
C ASP A 25 -8.05 12.41 -6.19
N ARG A 26 -7.78 11.22 -5.63
CA ARG A 26 -8.20 9.94 -6.19
C ARG A 26 -9.38 9.32 -5.47
N ARG A 27 -9.91 10.01 -4.48
CA ARG A 27 -11.14 9.65 -3.75
C ARG A 27 -11.09 8.25 -3.13
N PHE A 28 -10.06 7.99 -2.34
CA PHE A 28 -10.04 6.80 -1.50
C PHE A 28 -9.72 7.19 -0.06
N SER A 29 -10.27 6.43 0.89
CA SER A 29 -10.14 6.69 2.32
C SER A 29 -9.12 5.77 2.96
N GLU A 30 -8.81 5.99 4.25
CA GLU A 30 -7.99 5.05 5.02
C GLU A 30 -8.64 3.66 5.06
N THR A 31 -9.96 3.60 5.20
CA THR A 31 -10.68 2.33 5.19
C THR A 31 -10.48 1.60 3.87
N ASP A 32 -10.61 2.33 2.75
CA ASP A 32 -10.35 1.77 1.43
C ASP A 32 -8.92 1.24 1.33
N LEU A 33 -7.96 1.99 1.84
CA LEU A 33 -6.55 1.61 1.83
C LEU A 33 -6.31 0.32 2.60
N ARG A 34 -6.91 0.20 3.80
CA ARG A 34 -6.80 -1.02 4.60
C ARG A 34 -7.37 -2.23 3.87
N ILE A 35 -8.52 -2.05 3.23
CA ILE A 35 -9.15 -3.13 2.45
C ILE A 35 -8.26 -3.51 1.26
N MET A 36 -7.72 -2.52 0.54
CA MET A 36 -6.82 -2.77 -0.59
C MET A 36 -5.60 -3.58 -0.17
N VAL A 37 -4.98 -3.22 0.94
CA VAL A 37 -3.81 -3.94 1.45
C VAL A 37 -4.19 -5.35 1.88
N GLN A 38 -5.31 -5.49 2.59
CA GLN A 38 -5.79 -6.79 3.07
C GLN A 38 -6.12 -7.73 1.91
N ASP A 39 -6.68 -7.19 0.83
CA ASP A 39 -7.11 -7.97 -0.33
C ASP A 39 -6.04 -8.08 -1.42
N ALA A 40 -4.83 -7.63 -1.16
CA ALA A 40 -3.75 -7.70 -2.14
C ALA A 40 -3.48 -9.14 -2.56
N THR A 41 -3.22 -9.33 -3.85
CA THR A 41 -3.02 -10.65 -4.44
C THR A 41 -1.55 -10.99 -4.68
N GLY A 42 -0.67 -9.99 -4.59
CA GLY A 42 0.76 -10.19 -4.77
C GLY A 42 1.55 -8.94 -4.41
N TYR A 43 2.87 -9.05 -4.45
CA TYR A 43 3.74 -7.91 -4.21
C TYR A 43 5.08 -8.11 -4.93
N HIS A 44 5.76 -7.01 -5.18
CA HIS A 44 7.13 -7.05 -5.72
C HIS A 44 7.90 -5.83 -5.22
N GLU A 45 9.23 -5.87 -5.37
CA GLU A 45 10.07 -4.75 -4.98
C GLU A 45 9.85 -3.57 -5.92
N ASP A 46 9.85 -2.35 -5.34
CA ASP A 46 9.83 -1.12 -6.11
C ASP A 46 11.26 -0.79 -6.60
N HIS A 47 11.40 0.18 -7.51
CA HIS A 47 12.73 0.65 -7.91
C HIS A 47 13.46 1.31 -6.75
N GLU A 48 12.72 1.99 -5.85
CA GLU A 48 13.31 2.57 -4.65
C GLU A 48 13.62 1.47 -3.65
N PRO A 49 14.89 1.34 -3.22
CA PRO A 49 15.25 0.32 -2.22
C PRO A 49 14.43 0.50 -0.95
N GLY A 50 13.99 -0.61 -0.37
CA GLY A 50 13.21 -0.61 0.86
C GLY A 50 11.72 -0.39 0.68
N ARG A 51 11.24 -0.21 -0.55
CA ARG A 51 9.83 -0.04 -0.87
C ARG A 51 9.31 -1.22 -1.67
N TYR A 52 8.02 -1.50 -1.50
CA TYR A 52 7.35 -2.61 -2.15
C TYR A 52 6.05 -2.16 -2.78
N VAL A 53 5.71 -2.80 -3.89
CA VAL A 53 4.45 -2.56 -4.61
C VAL A 53 3.50 -3.69 -4.27
N LEU A 54 2.36 -3.35 -3.68
CA LEU A 54 1.29 -4.33 -3.41
C LEU A 54 0.29 -4.26 -4.56
N GLU A 55 0.01 -5.41 -5.16
CA GLU A 55 -0.93 -5.53 -6.28
C GLU A 55 -2.30 -5.87 -5.70
N THR A 56 -3.28 -5.02 -5.95
CA THR A 56 -4.60 -5.15 -5.36
C THR A 56 -5.69 -4.65 -6.30
N ARG A 57 -6.93 -4.63 -5.81
CA ARG A 57 -8.06 -4.09 -6.54
C ARG A 57 -8.85 -3.12 -5.68
N HIS A 58 -9.42 -2.13 -6.34
CA HIS A 58 -10.30 -1.16 -5.71
C HIS A 58 -11.34 -0.73 -6.73
N GLY A 59 -12.63 -0.85 -6.37
CA GLY A 59 -13.71 -0.56 -7.30
C GLY A 59 -13.69 -1.45 -8.55
N GLY A 60 -13.22 -2.68 -8.42
CA GLY A 60 -13.12 -3.63 -9.54
C GLY A 60 -11.93 -3.40 -10.46
N GLU A 61 -11.10 -2.41 -10.19
CA GLU A 61 -9.95 -2.05 -11.02
C GLU A 61 -8.64 -2.41 -10.33
N LEU A 62 -7.60 -2.63 -11.11
CA LEU A 62 -6.27 -2.95 -10.59
C LEU A 62 -5.61 -1.68 -10.05
N TRP A 63 -5.10 -1.79 -8.83
CA TRP A 63 -4.39 -0.71 -8.14
C TRP A 63 -3.07 -1.21 -7.59
N TYR A 64 -2.11 -0.30 -7.48
CA TYR A 64 -0.86 -0.53 -6.76
C TYR A 64 -0.83 0.34 -5.52
N VAL A 65 -0.41 -0.26 -4.40
CA VAL A 65 -0.16 0.45 -3.14
C VAL A 65 1.33 0.33 -2.86
N ILE A 66 2.02 1.45 -2.75
CA ILE A 66 3.45 1.48 -2.47
C ILE A 66 3.64 1.63 -0.98
N VAL A 67 4.36 0.70 -0.37
CA VAL A 67 4.61 0.70 1.07
C VAL A 67 6.10 0.63 1.37
N GLU A 68 6.50 1.16 2.52
CA GLU A 68 7.85 1.05 3.03
C GLU A 68 7.78 0.46 4.44
N PRO A 69 8.25 -0.78 4.64
CA PRO A 69 8.27 -1.35 5.98
C PRO A 69 9.25 -0.60 6.88
N LEU A 70 8.76 -0.16 8.03
CA LEU A 70 9.57 0.53 9.04
C LEU A 70 9.89 -0.46 10.15
N PHE A 71 11.02 -1.14 10.04
CA PHE A 71 11.35 -2.27 10.92
C PHE A 71 11.47 -1.87 12.39
N GLY A 72 11.99 -0.68 12.66
CA GLY A 72 12.10 -0.19 14.03
C GLY A 72 10.77 0.09 14.70
N ALA A 73 9.75 0.44 13.93
CA ALA A 73 8.41 0.77 14.43
C ALA A 73 7.40 -0.35 14.21
N GLU A 74 7.77 -1.39 13.48
CA GLU A 74 6.87 -2.45 13.02
C GLU A 74 5.59 -1.89 12.40
N ALA A 75 5.78 -0.94 11.47
CA ALA A 75 4.69 -0.28 10.76
C ALA A 75 4.96 -0.27 9.26
N LEU A 76 3.90 -0.21 8.47
CA LEU A 76 3.99 -0.04 7.02
C LEU A 76 3.66 1.40 6.67
N LEU A 77 4.69 2.16 6.29
CA LEU A 77 4.49 3.50 5.80
C LEU A 77 3.89 3.42 4.40
N VAL A 78 2.70 3.97 4.22
CA VAL A 78 2.08 4.00 2.91
C VAL A 78 2.57 5.23 2.17
N VAL A 79 3.28 5.01 1.07
CA VAL A 79 3.88 6.08 0.28
C VAL A 79 2.85 6.68 -0.67
N THR A 80 2.15 5.84 -1.41
CA THR A 80 1.09 6.28 -2.32
C THR A 80 0.26 5.07 -2.77
N ALA A 81 -0.84 5.34 -3.45
CA ALA A 81 -1.64 4.32 -4.11
C ALA A 81 -2.21 4.91 -5.40
N TYR A 82 -2.25 4.12 -6.46
CA TYR A 82 -2.75 4.58 -7.74
C TYR A 82 -3.33 3.46 -8.58
N LYS A 83 -4.23 3.83 -9.47
CA LYS A 83 -4.85 2.91 -10.41
C LYS A 83 -3.87 2.58 -11.55
N VAL A 84 -3.80 1.31 -11.93
CA VAL A 84 -2.96 0.80 -13.00
C VAL A 84 -3.77 0.75 -14.30
N GLY A 85 -3.21 1.30 -15.34
CA GLY A 85 -3.82 1.30 -16.66
C GLY A 85 -4.58 2.56 -16.93
#